data_f19d76d60918ad61efdabe5d3e6a876c
#
_entry.id   f19d76d60918ad61efdabe5d3e6a876c
#
_cell.length_a   1.000
_cell.length_b   1.000
_cell.length_c   1.000
_cell.angle_alpha   90.00
_cell.angle_beta   90.00
_cell.angle_gamma   90.00
#
_symmetry.space_group_name_H-M   'P 1'
#
loop_
_entity.id
_entity.type
_entity.pdbx_description
1 polymer ?
#
loop_
_entity_poly.entity_id
_entity_poly.type
_entity_poly.pdbx_seq_one_letter_code
_entity_poly.pdbx_strand_id
1 'polypeptide(L)'
;MKLVRIPKDKYDDYRLSAIFEGYKWDPQFLDDNTVADHVLVLTQEEDAMLKELVVNLGKETETSEILMNKNHKLMKDLKLPFKMKRMLKKMSNYNPEEHIRLMRFDFHPCTDGSLMISEVNSDVPGGFAEASLIPKIALNYLDSK
;
A
#
# COMPACT_ATOMS: atom_id res chain seq x y z
N MET A 1 16.72 0.76 -5.85
CA MET A 1 15.69 -0.28 -6.16
C MET A 1 16.14 -1.08 -7.39
N LYS A 2 15.98 -2.41 -7.37
CA LYS A 2 16.38 -3.29 -8.47
C LYS A 2 15.27 -4.31 -8.73
N LEU A 3 14.88 -4.49 -10.00
CA LEU A 3 14.02 -5.59 -10.41
C LEU A 3 14.86 -6.84 -10.65
N VAL A 4 14.50 -7.93 -10.00
CA VAL A 4 15.14 -9.24 -10.16
C VAL A 4 14.10 -10.22 -10.66
N ARG A 5 14.41 -10.88 -11.78
CA ARG A 5 13.48 -11.83 -12.39
C ARG A 5 13.57 -13.19 -11.69
N ILE A 6 12.45 -13.81 -11.46
CA ILE A 6 12.35 -15.23 -11.10
C ILE A 6 12.77 -16.05 -12.34
N PRO A 7 13.66 -17.05 -12.21
CA PRO A 7 14.03 -17.93 -13.32
C PRO A 7 12.81 -18.57 -13.98
N LYS A 8 12.81 -18.64 -15.31
CA LYS A 8 11.66 -19.16 -16.07
C LYS A 8 11.25 -20.58 -15.67
N ASP A 9 12.24 -21.42 -15.43
CA ASP A 9 12.07 -22.82 -15.01
C ASP A 9 11.53 -22.98 -13.59
N LYS A 10 11.56 -21.91 -12.76
CA LYS A 10 11.05 -21.88 -11.39
C LYS A 10 9.74 -21.06 -11.26
N TYR A 11 9.32 -20.37 -12.32
CA TYR A 11 8.19 -19.44 -12.22
C TYR A 11 6.86 -20.13 -11.90
N ASP A 12 6.58 -21.26 -12.49
CA ASP A 12 5.31 -21.97 -12.25
C ASP A 12 5.24 -22.47 -10.81
N ASP A 13 6.31 -23.01 -10.26
CA ASP A 13 6.37 -23.43 -8.86
C ASP A 13 6.26 -22.25 -7.90
N TYR A 14 6.95 -21.13 -8.21
CA TYR A 14 6.79 -19.88 -7.46
C TYR A 14 5.35 -19.39 -7.47
N ARG A 15 4.71 -19.37 -8.64
CA ARG A 15 3.32 -18.95 -8.80
C ARG A 15 2.39 -19.83 -7.97
N LEU A 16 2.55 -21.15 -8.00
CA LEU A 16 1.77 -22.08 -7.19
C LEU A 16 1.98 -21.82 -5.68
N SER A 17 3.21 -21.64 -5.23
CA SER A 17 3.50 -21.28 -3.84
C SER A 17 2.89 -19.92 -3.45
N ALA A 18 2.92 -18.93 -4.32
CA ALA A 18 2.25 -17.64 -4.08
C ALA A 18 0.73 -17.80 -3.91
N ILE A 19 0.10 -18.71 -4.65
CA ILE A 19 -1.34 -18.99 -4.56
C ILE A 19 -1.67 -19.75 -3.27
N PHE A 20 -1.01 -20.88 -3.02
CA PHE A 20 -1.42 -21.81 -1.96
C PHE A 20 -0.81 -21.50 -0.59
N GLU A 21 0.43 -21.02 -0.55
CA GLU A 21 1.13 -20.65 0.68
C GLU A 21 1.03 -19.15 0.99
N GLY A 22 1.05 -18.31 -0.07
CA GLY A 22 0.92 -16.87 0.01
C GLY A 22 -0.53 -16.36 0.05
N TYR A 23 -1.50 -17.26 -0.12
CA TYR A 23 -2.93 -16.93 -0.14
C TYR A 23 -3.31 -15.86 -1.16
N LYS A 24 -2.70 -15.88 -2.36
CA LYS A 24 -3.05 -14.96 -3.44
C LYS A 24 -4.45 -15.29 -3.96
N TRP A 25 -5.44 -14.46 -3.61
CA TRP A 25 -6.86 -14.73 -3.89
C TRP A 25 -7.28 -14.44 -5.34
N ASP A 26 -6.51 -13.59 -6.05
CA ASP A 26 -6.74 -13.21 -7.44
C ASP A 26 -5.52 -13.54 -8.32
N PRO A 27 -5.14 -14.83 -8.46
CA PRO A 27 -3.89 -15.23 -9.13
C PRO A 27 -3.94 -15.04 -10.64
N GLN A 28 -5.11 -14.77 -11.18
CA GLN A 28 -5.36 -14.63 -12.62
C GLN A 28 -6.47 -13.62 -12.88
N PHE A 29 -6.29 -12.80 -13.90
CA PHE A 29 -7.33 -11.92 -14.43
C PHE A 29 -7.47 -12.17 -15.94
N LEU A 30 -8.64 -12.65 -16.37
CA LEU A 30 -8.84 -13.21 -17.71
C LEU A 30 -7.80 -14.31 -17.98
N ASP A 31 -7.01 -14.16 -19.05
CA ASP A 31 -5.95 -15.10 -19.43
C ASP A 31 -4.55 -14.70 -18.92
N ASP A 32 -4.46 -13.57 -18.19
CA ASP A 32 -3.20 -13.05 -17.68
C ASP A 32 -2.95 -13.43 -16.21
N ASN A 33 -1.71 -13.84 -15.91
CA ASN A 33 -1.27 -14.07 -14.54
C ASN A 33 -1.07 -12.74 -13.82
N THR A 34 -1.61 -12.63 -12.60
CA THR A 34 -1.41 -11.44 -11.74
C THR A 34 -0.20 -11.58 -10.81
N VAL A 35 0.45 -12.74 -10.77
CA VAL A 35 1.69 -12.95 -10.04
C VAL A 35 2.85 -12.57 -10.96
N ALA A 36 3.53 -11.47 -10.61
CA ALA A 36 4.67 -10.98 -11.39
C ALA A 36 5.82 -11.97 -11.41
N ASP A 37 6.52 -12.07 -12.53
CA ASP A 37 7.75 -12.85 -12.66
C ASP A 37 9.01 -12.08 -12.21
N HIS A 38 8.81 -10.92 -11.58
CA HIS A 38 9.88 -10.07 -11.06
C HIS A 38 9.62 -9.70 -9.60
N VAL A 39 10.69 -9.55 -8.85
CA VAL A 39 10.70 -9.08 -7.47
C VAL A 39 11.42 -7.74 -7.41
N LEU A 40 10.83 -6.77 -6.73
CA LEU A 40 11.50 -5.51 -6.42
C LEU A 40 12.39 -5.70 -5.17
N VAL A 41 13.68 -5.57 -5.37
CA VAL A 41 14.66 -5.63 -4.28
C VAL A 41 15.07 -4.22 -3.87
N LEU A 42 14.97 -3.93 -2.59
CA LEU A 42 15.35 -2.67 -1.98
C LEU A 42 16.68 -2.80 -1.25
N THR A 43 17.46 -1.73 -1.21
CA THR A 43 18.58 -1.63 -0.27
C THR A 43 18.04 -1.32 1.14
N GLN A 44 18.90 -1.44 2.15
CA GLN A 44 18.52 -1.09 3.53
C GLN A 44 18.17 0.39 3.67
N GLU A 45 18.87 1.27 2.94
CA GLU A 45 18.62 2.69 2.92
C GLU A 45 17.28 3.02 2.26
N GLU A 46 16.95 2.36 1.15
CA GLU A 46 15.66 2.52 0.47
C GLU A 46 14.50 2.02 1.32
N ASP A 47 14.65 0.91 2.00
CA ASP A 47 13.67 0.38 2.95
C ASP A 47 13.46 1.34 4.14
N ALA A 48 14.55 1.86 4.72
CA ALA A 48 14.49 2.84 5.81
C ALA A 48 13.78 4.12 5.37
N MET A 49 14.11 4.63 4.19
CA MET A 49 13.46 5.82 3.60
C MET A 49 11.96 5.59 3.40
N LEU A 50 11.56 4.46 2.84
CA LEU A 50 10.13 4.14 2.64
C LEU A 50 9.38 4.03 3.98
N LYS A 51 9.97 3.43 5.00
CA LYS A 51 9.39 3.35 6.34
C LYS A 51 9.18 4.74 6.95
N GLU A 52 10.15 5.63 6.82
CA GLU A 52 10.03 7.01 7.28
C GLU A 52 8.94 7.77 6.53
N LEU A 53 8.88 7.64 5.20
CA LEU A 53 7.84 8.25 4.38
C LEU A 53 6.44 7.79 4.79
N VAL A 54 6.23 6.50 5.00
CA VAL A 54 4.94 5.93 5.42
C VAL A 54 4.50 6.50 6.76
N VAL A 55 5.40 6.61 7.73
CA VAL A 55 5.10 7.19 9.06
C VAL A 55 4.71 8.67 8.93
N ASN A 56 5.45 9.44 8.13
CA ASN A 56 5.18 10.87 7.93
C ASN A 56 3.86 11.10 7.19
N LEU A 57 3.57 10.31 6.16
CA LEU A 57 2.31 10.37 5.42
C LEU A 57 1.11 9.96 6.26
N GLY A 58 1.28 9.00 7.17
CA GLY A 58 0.27 8.66 8.16
C GLY A 58 -0.10 9.89 9.02
N LYS A 59 0.90 10.58 9.56
CA LYS A 59 0.70 11.81 10.34
C LYS A 59 0.07 12.94 9.54
N GLU A 60 0.46 13.11 8.26
CA GLU A 60 -0.16 14.09 7.38
C GLU A 60 -1.63 13.78 7.12
N THR A 61 -1.97 12.50 6.92
CA THR A 61 -3.35 12.06 6.74
C THR A 61 -4.20 12.39 7.96
N GLU A 62 -3.71 12.08 9.16
CA GLU A 62 -4.38 12.42 10.43
C GLU A 62 -4.55 13.94 10.61
N THR A 63 -3.51 14.71 10.32
CA THR A 63 -3.54 16.17 10.39
C THR A 63 -4.56 16.74 9.41
N SER A 64 -4.60 16.22 8.18
CA SER A 64 -5.56 16.62 7.15
C SER A 64 -7.01 16.35 7.57
N GLU A 65 -7.25 15.22 8.23
CA GLU A 65 -8.57 14.86 8.78
C GLU A 65 -9.01 15.84 9.88
N ILE A 66 -8.11 16.18 10.81
CA ILE A 66 -8.38 17.19 11.86
C ILE A 66 -8.72 18.54 11.23
N LEU A 67 -7.95 18.98 10.23
CA LEU A 67 -8.19 20.24 9.53
C LEU A 67 -9.53 20.22 8.80
N MET A 68 -9.88 19.13 8.14
CA MET A 68 -11.15 18.97 7.46
C MET A 68 -12.33 19.05 8.45
N ASN A 69 -12.23 18.38 9.59
CA ASN A 69 -13.28 18.38 10.60
C ASN A 69 -13.53 19.77 11.21
N LYS A 70 -12.49 20.60 11.30
CA LYS A 70 -12.57 21.98 11.80
C LYS A 70 -12.97 23.01 10.74
N ASN A 71 -12.83 22.69 9.44
CA ASN A 71 -13.01 23.64 8.35
C ASN A 71 -14.26 23.35 7.51
N HIS A 72 -15.36 24.02 7.84
CA HIS A 72 -16.64 23.86 7.13
C HIS A 72 -16.59 24.30 5.66
N LYS A 73 -15.70 25.24 5.31
CA LYS A 73 -15.51 25.68 3.93
C LYS A 73 -14.92 24.52 3.12
N LEU A 74 -13.89 23.87 3.63
CA LEU A 74 -13.26 22.72 2.99
C LEU A 74 -14.26 21.58 2.75
N MET A 75 -15.10 21.25 3.74
CA MET A 75 -16.18 20.27 3.58
C MET A 75 -17.17 20.63 2.45
N LYS A 76 -17.40 21.94 2.23
CA LYS A 76 -18.26 22.43 1.16
C LYS A 76 -17.55 22.30 -0.20
N ASP A 77 -16.29 22.69 -0.27
CA ASP A 77 -15.47 22.65 -1.48
C ASP A 77 -15.27 21.20 -1.98
N LEU A 78 -15.13 20.25 -1.06
CA LEU A 78 -15.12 18.80 -1.33
C LEU A 78 -16.50 18.23 -1.73
N LYS A 79 -17.55 19.06 -1.77
CA LYS A 79 -18.92 18.65 -2.13
C LYS A 79 -19.46 17.46 -1.32
N LEU A 80 -19.02 17.30 -0.08
CA LEU A 80 -19.46 16.19 0.76
C LEU A 80 -21.00 16.16 0.89
N PRO A 81 -21.64 14.98 0.89
CA PRO A 81 -23.07 14.84 1.12
C PRO A 81 -23.49 15.44 2.47
N PHE A 82 -24.71 15.98 2.54
CA PHE A 82 -25.22 16.62 3.77
C PHE A 82 -25.16 15.71 5.00
N LYS A 83 -25.48 14.42 4.82
CA LYS A 83 -25.41 13.43 5.92
C LYS A 83 -23.99 13.30 6.47
N MET A 84 -22.98 13.22 5.59
CA MET A 84 -21.55 13.15 6.00
C MET A 84 -21.14 14.42 6.75
N LYS A 85 -21.46 15.61 6.22
CA LYS A 85 -21.16 16.88 6.90
C LYS A 85 -21.77 16.93 8.31
N ARG A 86 -23.01 16.42 8.48
CA ARG A 86 -23.67 16.36 9.78
C ARG A 86 -22.99 15.38 10.73
N MET A 87 -22.52 14.24 10.23
CA MET A 87 -21.77 13.26 11.04
C MET A 87 -20.43 13.84 11.48
N LEU A 88 -19.63 14.38 10.56
CA LEU A 88 -18.34 15.00 10.86
C LEU A 88 -18.45 16.11 11.90
N LYS A 89 -19.50 16.95 11.81
CA LYS A 89 -19.75 17.97 12.83
C LYS A 89 -20.02 17.40 14.24
N LYS A 90 -20.63 16.22 14.33
CA LYS A 90 -20.87 15.56 15.61
C LYS A 90 -19.59 14.92 16.18
N MET A 91 -18.60 14.68 15.34
CA MET A 91 -17.30 14.10 15.68
C MET A 91 -16.26 15.19 16.00
N SER A 92 -16.67 16.39 16.42
CA SER A 92 -15.76 17.52 16.70
C SER A 92 -14.67 17.20 17.74
N ASN A 93 -14.93 16.24 18.62
CA ASN A 93 -13.98 15.76 19.65
C ASN A 93 -13.26 14.48 19.24
N TYR A 94 -13.38 14.05 17.99
CA TYR A 94 -12.65 12.88 17.49
C TYR A 94 -11.15 13.12 17.55
N ASN A 95 -10.45 12.20 18.21
CA ASN A 95 -8.99 12.17 18.26
C ASN A 95 -8.48 11.06 17.33
N PRO A 96 -7.83 11.39 16.20
CA PRO A 96 -7.32 10.38 15.28
C PRO A 96 -6.19 9.51 15.90
N GLU A 97 -5.47 10.02 16.91
CA GLU A 97 -4.42 9.26 17.60
C GLU A 97 -4.97 8.05 18.39
N GLU A 98 -6.24 8.10 18.77
CA GLU A 98 -6.93 6.99 19.46
C GLU A 98 -7.56 5.98 18.49
N HIS A 99 -7.52 6.27 17.20
CA HIS A 99 -8.10 5.41 16.18
C HIS A 99 -7.05 4.47 15.60
N ILE A 100 -7.22 3.18 15.81
CA ILE A 100 -6.42 2.16 15.14
C ILE A 100 -6.82 2.15 13.67
N ARG A 101 -5.92 2.60 12.81
CA ARG A 101 -6.12 2.70 11.38
C ARG A 101 -5.06 1.92 10.63
N LEU A 102 -5.51 1.19 9.62
CA LEU A 102 -4.65 0.51 8.69
C LEU A 102 -4.67 1.26 7.36
N MET A 103 -3.51 1.70 6.90
CA MET A 103 -3.36 2.44 5.65
C MET A 103 -2.35 1.78 4.72
N ARG A 104 -2.61 1.83 3.43
CA ARG A 104 -1.68 1.46 2.36
C ARG A 104 -1.39 2.67 1.51
N PHE A 105 -0.12 2.97 1.31
CA PHE A 105 0.35 4.03 0.43
C PHE A 105 0.94 3.39 -0.82
N ASP A 106 0.39 3.72 -1.98
CA ASP A 106 0.82 3.15 -3.26
C ASP A 106 1.85 4.09 -3.90
N PHE A 107 3.13 3.67 -3.84
CA PHE A 107 4.27 4.42 -4.34
C PHE A 107 4.63 4.02 -5.77
N HIS A 108 5.00 5.01 -6.58
CA HIS A 108 5.52 4.85 -7.93
C HIS A 108 6.95 5.40 -8.02
N PRO A 109 7.95 4.54 -8.21
CA PRO A 109 9.30 4.98 -8.51
C PRO A 109 9.33 5.71 -9.85
N CYS A 110 9.90 6.93 -9.85
CA CYS A 110 10.06 7.74 -11.05
C CYS A 110 11.46 7.61 -11.64
N THR A 111 11.61 7.98 -12.91
CA THR A 111 12.89 7.88 -13.64
C THR A 111 13.97 8.83 -13.12
N ASP A 112 13.60 9.88 -12.41
CA ASP A 112 14.50 10.82 -11.73
C ASP A 112 14.93 10.36 -10.32
N GLY A 113 14.47 9.17 -9.90
CA GLY A 113 14.75 8.61 -8.58
C GLY A 113 13.80 9.08 -7.49
N SER A 114 12.84 9.95 -7.79
CA SER A 114 11.79 10.35 -6.84
C SER A 114 10.73 9.27 -6.68
N LEU A 115 9.92 9.40 -5.61
CA LEU A 115 8.75 8.57 -5.38
C LEU A 115 7.50 9.43 -5.45
N MET A 116 6.53 9.01 -6.24
CA MET A 116 5.20 9.62 -6.31
C MET A 116 4.19 8.71 -5.62
N ILE A 117 3.16 9.29 -5.05
CA ILE A 117 2.02 8.55 -4.47
C ILE A 117 0.82 8.72 -5.38
N SER A 118 0.19 7.62 -5.75
CA SER A 118 -1.05 7.64 -6.53
C SER A 118 -2.29 7.47 -5.67
N GLU A 119 -2.17 6.74 -4.56
CA GLU A 119 -3.30 6.37 -3.73
C GLU A 119 -2.90 6.25 -2.26
N VAL A 120 -3.81 6.66 -1.38
CA VAL A 120 -3.81 6.32 0.04
C VAL A 120 -5.10 5.55 0.31
N ASN A 121 -4.99 4.24 0.50
CA ASN A 121 -6.12 3.40 0.86
C ASN A 121 -6.18 3.27 2.37
N SER A 122 -7.23 3.81 2.97
CA SER A 122 -7.47 3.80 4.41
C SER A 122 -8.69 2.98 4.72
N ASP A 123 -8.72 2.28 5.84
CA ASP A 123 -9.78 1.46 6.39
C ASP A 123 -9.59 -0.04 6.13
N VAL A 124 -9.76 -0.54 4.93
CA VAL A 124 -9.59 -1.98 4.60
C VAL A 124 -8.68 -2.16 3.38
N PRO A 125 -7.40 -1.78 3.47
CA PRO A 125 -6.48 -1.97 2.36
C PRO A 125 -6.22 -3.45 2.11
N GLY A 126 -6.27 -3.87 0.84
CA GLY A 126 -5.78 -5.17 0.40
C GLY A 126 -4.26 -5.22 0.34
N GLY A 127 -3.70 -6.37 -0.08
CA GLY A 127 -2.27 -6.50 -0.36
C GLY A 127 -1.42 -7.02 0.81
N PHE A 128 -2.03 -7.54 1.88
CA PHE A 128 -1.28 -8.09 3.02
C PHE A 128 -0.42 -9.30 2.66
N ALA A 129 -0.97 -10.23 1.87
CA ALA A 129 -0.24 -11.41 1.42
C ALA A 129 0.93 -11.00 0.54
N GLU A 130 0.69 -10.07 -0.38
CA GLU A 130 1.68 -9.51 -1.28
C GLU A 130 2.81 -8.80 -0.52
N ALA A 131 2.50 -8.08 0.55
CA ALA A 131 3.49 -7.35 1.33
C ALA A 131 4.25 -8.22 2.35
N SER A 132 3.68 -9.33 2.82
CA SER A 132 4.24 -10.10 3.94
C SER A 132 4.74 -11.49 3.56
N LEU A 133 3.95 -12.28 2.85
CA LEU A 133 4.22 -13.68 2.56
C LEU A 133 4.91 -13.87 1.21
N ILE A 134 4.39 -13.25 0.14
CA ILE A 134 4.90 -13.46 -1.22
C ILE A 134 6.37 -13.06 -1.35
N PRO A 135 6.87 -11.96 -0.76
CA PRO A 135 8.30 -11.65 -0.79
C PRO A 135 9.18 -12.72 -0.14
N LYS A 136 8.71 -13.34 0.96
CA LYS A 136 9.43 -14.43 1.61
C LYS A 136 9.45 -15.70 0.76
N ILE A 137 8.34 -16.02 0.12
CA ILE A 137 8.24 -17.15 -0.81
C ILE A 137 9.19 -16.92 -1.99
N ALA A 138 9.21 -15.71 -2.56
CA ALA A 138 10.06 -15.38 -3.70
C ALA A 138 11.55 -15.61 -3.43
N LEU A 139 12.03 -15.40 -2.21
CA LEU A 139 13.45 -15.66 -1.84
C LEU A 139 13.87 -17.11 -2.08
N ASN A 140 12.96 -18.08 -1.99
CA ASN A 140 13.25 -19.49 -2.22
C ASN A 140 13.49 -19.82 -3.72
N TYR A 141 13.05 -18.92 -4.61
CA TYR A 141 13.09 -19.10 -6.05
C TYR A 141 14.12 -18.20 -6.76
N LEU A 142 14.68 -17.23 -6.03
CA LEU A 142 15.77 -16.41 -6.55
C LEU A 142 17.08 -17.19 -6.50
N ASP A 143 17.92 -17.04 -7.52
CA ASP A 143 19.25 -17.62 -7.51
C ASP A 143 20.11 -16.91 -6.47
N SER A 144 20.78 -17.72 -5.63
CA SER A 144 21.80 -17.23 -4.69
C SER A 144 22.95 -16.63 -5.51
N LYS A 145 23.12 -15.32 -5.45
CA LYS A 145 24.33 -14.65 -5.97
C LYS A 145 25.21 -14.19 -4.83
#